data_bfa7e04b0c068473d2c4e434d824d3be
#
_entry.id   bfa7e04b0c068473d2c4e434d824d3be
#
_cell.length_a   1.000
_cell.length_b   1.000
_cell.length_c   1.000
_cell.angle_alpha   90.00
_cell.angle_beta   90.00
_cell.angle_gamma   90.00
#
_symmetry.space_group_name_H-M   'P 1'
#
loop_
_entity.id
_entity.type
_entity.pdbx_description
1 polymer ?
#
loop_
_entity_poly.entity_id
_entity_poly.type
_entity_poly.pdbx_seq_one_letter_code
_entity_poly.pdbx_strand_id
1 'polypeptide(L)'
;MIGHVQSRKAQPVAEHFAWVQSVDSLKLARRLDRFAGQSDRVIPILLECNVSQEESKFGWPAWREDRWPDFAQDLAPLLELPNLEVRGLMTMPPYDPDPENSRIYFEKLARLSAFLADRFPQSSWGELSMGMSGDYEVAVQSGATIVRVGTAIVGPRPSTT
;
A
#
# COMPACT_ATOMS: atom_id res chain seq x y z
N MET A 1 5.20 7.28 -5.84
CA MET A 1 3.82 7.81 -5.62
C MET A 1 3.24 7.16 -4.40
N ILE A 2 2.83 7.94 -3.39
CA ILE A 2 2.29 7.45 -2.10
C ILE A 2 0.86 7.94 -1.81
N GLY A 3 0.35 8.90 -2.57
CA GLY A 3 -1.02 9.40 -2.40
C GLY A 3 -2.02 8.65 -3.29
N HIS A 4 -3.32 8.75 -2.96
CA HIS A 4 -4.38 8.14 -3.75
C HIS A 4 -4.32 8.55 -5.22
N VAL A 5 -4.39 7.57 -6.10
CA VAL A 5 -4.32 7.75 -7.56
C VAL A 5 -5.72 7.65 -8.17
N GLN A 6 -6.28 8.78 -8.54
CA GLN A 6 -7.49 8.75 -9.35
C GLN A 6 -7.22 8.04 -10.68
N SER A 7 -8.09 7.14 -11.10
CA SER A 7 -7.90 6.32 -12.31
C SER A 7 -7.55 7.12 -13.58
N ARG A 8 -8.07 8.36 -13.73
CA ARG A 8 -7.73 9.26 -14.86
C ARG A 8 -6.28 9.76 -14.84
N LYS A 9 -5.59 9.68 -13.70
CA LYS A 9 -4.19 10.09 -13.51
C LYS A 9 -3.21 8.91 -13.63
N ALA A 10 -3.69 7.71 -13.95
CA ALA A 10 -2.84 6.53 -14.04
C ALA A 10 -1.72 6.66 -15.08
N GLN A 11 -1.99 7.32 -16.23
CA GLN A 11 -0.98 7.52 -17.27
C GLN A 11 0.23 8.31 -16.78
N PRO A 12 0.12 9.58 -16.33
CA PRO A 12 1.29 10.33 -15.86
C PRO A 12 1.95 9.67 -14.63
N VAL A 13 1.20 8.93 -13.82
CA VAL A 13 1.80 8.16 -12.71
C VAL A 13 2.67 7.04 -13.24
N ALA A 14 2.22 6.26 -14.21
CA ALA A 14 3.00 5.19 -14.82
C ALA A 14 4.24 5.69 -15.58
N GLU A 15 4.16 6.88 -16.19
CA GLU A 15 5.26 7.46 -16.96
C GLU A 15 6.36 8.07 -16.07
N HIS A 16 6.00 8.69 -14.94
CA HIS A 16 6.94 9.54 -14.20
C HIS A 16 7.37 9.00 -12.83
N PHE A 17 6.66 8.04 -12.25
CA PHE A 17 7.01 7.52 -10.93
C PHE A 17 7.76 6.20 -11.02
N ALA A 18 8.83 6.06 -10.22
CA ALA A 18 9.59 4.83 -10.12
C ALA A 18 8.85 3.74 -9.32
N TRP A 19 8.02 4.16 -8.35
CA TRP A 19 7.23 3.27 -7.48
C TRP A 19 5.84 3.83 -7.27
N VAL A 20 4.84 2.92 -7.17
CA VAL A 20 3.45 3.28 -6.79
C VAL A 20 3.05 2.46 -5.57
N GLN A 21 2.90 3.11 -4.41
CA GLN A 21 2.61 2.45 -3.14
C GLN A 21 1.10 2.43 -2.79
N SER A 22 0.28 3.07 -3.60
CA SER A 22 -1.16 3.30 -3.34
C SER A 22 -2.06 2.60 -4.36
N VAL A 23 -1.75 1.32 -4.68
CA VAL A 23 -2.59 0.54 -5.59
C VAL A 23 -3.73 -0.09 -4.79
N ASP A 24 -4.89 0.53 -4.84
CA ASP A 24 -6.06 0.25 -4.03
C ASP A 24 -7.12 -0.66 -4.68
N SER A 25 -6.93 -0.99 -5.96
CA SER A 25 -7.94 -1.75 -6.71
C SER A 25 -7.37 -2.39 -7.99
N LEU A 26 -7.97 -3.49 -8.42
CA LEU A 26 -7.66 -4.12 -9.70
C LEU A 26 -7.89 -3.18 -10.89
N LYS A 27 -8.89 -2.29 -10.78
CA LYS A 27 -9.17 -1.28 -11.83
C LYS A 27 -7.98 -0.32 -12.01
N LEU A 28 -7.40 0.17 -10.91
CA LEU A 28 -6.21 1.03 -10.97
C LEU A 28 -5.00 0.25 -11.47
N ALA A 29 -4.79 -0.96 -10.96
CA ALA A 29 -3.69 -1.82 -11.39
C ALA A 29 -3.70 -2.06 -12.90
N ARG A 30 -4.83 -2.46 -13.49
CA ARG A 30 -4.97 -2.67 -14.94
C ARG A 30 -4.66 -1.41 -15.76
N ARG A 31 -4.98 -0.23 -15.24
CA ARG A 31 -4.65 1.03 -15.93
C ARG A 31 -3.16 1.35 -15.86
N LEU A 32 -2.55 1.16 -14.69
CA LEU A 32 -1.11 1.33 -14.53
C LEU A 32 -0.33 0.36 -15.43
N ASP A 33 -0.71 -0.92 -15.42
CA ASP A 33 -0.14 -1.96 -16.26
C ASP A 33 -0.17 -1.55 -17.75
N ARG A 34 -1.35 -1.15 -18.26
CA ARG A 34 -1.49 -0.73 -19.65
C ARG A 34 -0.55 0.43 -20.01
N PHE A 35 -0.48 1.47 -19.16
CA PHE A 35 0.36 2.64 -19.44
C PHE A 35 1.85 2.36 -19.23
N ALA A 36 2.19 1.49 -18.28
CA ALA A 36 3.55 1.01 -18.11
C ALA A 36 4.05 0.25 -19.36
N GLY A 37 3.22 -0.67 -19.90
CA GLY A 37 3.53 -1.37 -21.12
C GLY A 37 3.66 -0.46 -22.34
N GLN A 38 2.88 0.62 -22.43
CA GLN A 38 3.03 1.62 -23.52
C GLN A 38 4.36 2.39 -23.45
N SER A 39 4.99 2.42 -22.28
CA SER A 39 6.29 3.07 -22.04
C SER A 39 7.44 2.07 -21.88
N ASP A 40 7.22 0.81 -22.21
CA ASP A 40 8.17 -0.30 -22.07
C ASP A 40 8.80 -0.37 -20.66
N ARG A 41 7.96 -0.26 -19.63
CA ARG A 41 8.36 -0.25 -18.22
C ARG A 41 7.65 -1.33 -17.43
N VAL A 42 8.35 -1.87 -16.44
CA VAL A 42 7.76 -2.62 -15.33
C VAL A 42 7.83 -1.74 -14.08
N ILE A 43 6.70 -1.53 -13.42
CA ILE A 43 6.59 -0.63 -12.26
C ILE A 43 6.46 -1.46 -10.99
N PRO A 44 7.38 -1.31 -10.01
CA PRO A 44 7.18 -1.87 -8.68
C PRO A 44 6.02 -1.18 -7.96
N ILE A 45 5.16 -2.00 -7.38
CA ILE A 45 3.96 -1.52 -6.69
C ILE A 45 3.83 -2.10 -5.29
N LEU A 46 3.16 -1.37 -4.40
CA LEU A 46 2.61 -1.89 -3.16
C LEU A 46 1.09 -1.83 -3.21
N LEU A 47 0.44 -2.82 -2.61
CA LEU A 47 -1.01 -2.85 -2.48
C LEU A 47 -1.41 -2.04 -1.25
N GLU A 48 -2.22 -1.00 -1.45
CA GLU A 48 -2.79 -0.24 -0.34
C GLU A 48 -3.90 -1.05 0.31
N CYS A 49 -3.70 -1.44 1.58
CA CYS A 49 -4.63 -2.27 2.34
C CYS A 49 -5.30 -1.45 3.45
N ASN A 50 -6.63 -1.48 3.48
CA ASN A 50 -7.42 -1.00 4.61
C ASN A 50 -7.50 -2.12 5.65
N VAL A 51 -6.74 -1.98 6.74
CA VAL A 51 -6.69 -2.95 7.84
C VAL A 51 -7.50 -2.50 9.08
N SER A 52 -8.15 -1.32 9.01
CA SER A 52 -8.84 -0.69 10.15
C SER A 52 -10.37 -0.73 10.07
N GLN A 53 -10.95 -1.18 8.97
CA GLN A 53 -12.40 -1.14 8.71
C GLN A 53 -12.98 0.29 8.62
N GLU A 54 -12.16 1.31 8.44
CA GLU A 54 -12.63 2.68 8.29
C GLU A 54 -13.17 2.89 6.87
N GLU A 55 -14.48 3.12 6.74
CA GLU A 55 -15.16 3.24 5.43
C GLU A 55 -14.68 4.41 4.57
N SER A 56 -14.14 5.44 5.21
CA SER A 56 -13.61 6.63 4.52
C SER A 56 -12.26 6.39 3.84
N LYS A 57 -11.59 5.25 4.09
CA LYS A 57 -10.27 4.93 3.57
C LYS A 57 -10.32 4.11 2.30
N PHE A 58 -9.42 4.47 1.40
CA PHE A 58 -9.10 3.67 0.22
C PHE A 58 -8.36 2.40 0.61
N GLY A 59 -8.19 1.51 -0.35
CA GLY A 59 -7.42 0.29 -0.19
C GLY A 59 -8.26 -0.98 -0.26
N TRP A 60 -7.56 -2.06 -0.47
CA TRP A 60 -8.14 -3.39 -0.47
C TRP A 60 -8.67 -3.75 0.92
N PRO A 61 -9.88 -4.33 1.04
CA PRO A 61 -10.49 -4.66 2.33
C PRO A 61 -9.75 -5.81 3.00
N ALA A 62 -8.93 -5.52 4.01
CA ALA A 62 -8.06 -6.49 4.68
C ALA A 62 -8.21 -6.51 6.21
N TRP A 63 -9.23 -5.85 6.79
CA TRP A 63 -9.43 -5.75 8.24
C TRP A 63 -9.90 -7.07 8.88
N ARG A 64 -10.51 -7.99 8.10
CA ARG A 64 -11.02 -9.29 8.56
C ARG A 64 -10.07 -10.42 8.14
N GLU A 65 -9.36 -10.99 9.10
CA GLU A 65 -8.38 -12.07 8.85
C GLU A 65 -9.06 -13.35 8.33
N ASP A 66 -10.29 -13.63 8.77
CA ASP A 66 -11.11 -14.75 8.28
C ASP A 66 -11.52 -14.62 6.79
N ARG A 67 -11.41 -13.43 6.21
CA ARG A 67 -11.71 -13.15 4.80
C ARG A 67 -10.46 -13.03 3.92
N TRP A 68 -9.27 -13.21 4.45
CA TRP A 68 -8.04 -13.16 3.64
C TRP A 68 -7.96 -14.21 2.52
N PRO A 69 -8.53 -15.43 2.66
CA PRO A 69 -8.61 -16.35 1.54
C PRO A 69 -9.42 -15.81 0.34
N ASP A 70 -10.52 -15.10 0.59
CA ASP A 70 -11.33 -14.47 -0.46
C ASP A 70 -10.56 -13.29 -1.08
N PHE A 71 -9.96 -12.46 -0.25
CA PHE A 71 -9.09 -11.37 -0.69
C PHE A 71 -7.96 -11.87 -1.60
N ALA A 72 -7.32 -12.99 -1.27
CA ALA A 72 -6.27 -13.57 -2.10
C ALA A 72 -6.81 -14.02 -3.48
N GLN A 73 -8.06 -14.53 -3.56
CA GLN A 73 -8.68 -14.86 -4.85
C GLN A 73 -8.93 -13.59 -5.69
N ASP A 74 -9.42 -12.51 -5.07
CA ASP A 74 -9.65 -11.23 -5.74
C ASP A 74 -8.34 -10.58 -6.24
N LEU A 75 -7.24 -10.87 -5.54
CA LEU A 75 -5.91 -10.36 -5.87
C LEU A 75 -5.22 -11.12 -7.02
N ALA A 76 -5.50 -12.40 -7.20
CA ALA A 76 -4.83 -13.25 -8.18
C ALA A 76 -4.75 -12.64 -9.60
N PRO A 77 -5.81 -12.02 -10.16
CA PRO A 77 -5.74 -11.40 -11.48
C PRO A 77 -4.79 -10.18 -11.57
N LEU A 78 -4.43 -9.57 -10.44
CA LEU A 78 -3.46 -8.48 -10.42
C LEU A 78 -2.03 -9.01 -10.57
N LEU A 79 -1.73 -10.16 -9.99
CA LEU A 79 -0.41 -10.79 -10.04
C LEU A 79 -0.02 -11.27 -11.44
N GLU A 80 -1.00 -11.40 -12.34
CA GLU A 80 -0.80 -11.78 -13.74
C GLU A 80 -0.50 -10.57 -14.66
N LEU A 81 -0.49 -9.34 -14.14
CA LEU A 81 -0.26 -8.12 -14.92
C LEU A 81 1.24 -7.98 -15.24
N PRO A 82 1.66 -8.07 -16.53
CA PRO A 82 3.06 -8.23 -16.90
C PRO A 82 3.94 -6.99 -16.68
N ASN A 83 3.34 -5.81 -16.59
CA ASN A 83 4.07 -4.56 -16.45
C ASN A 83 4.01 -3.98 -15.02
N LEU A 84 3.54 -4.79 -14.05
CA LEU A 84 3.56 -4.45 -12.64
C LEU A 84 4.31 -5.53 -11.85
N GLU A 85 5.11 -5.09 -10.91
CA GLU A 85 5.83 -5.98 -10.00
C GLU A 85 5.37 -5.71 -8.55
N VAL A 86 4.60 -6.65 -7.99
CA VAL A 86 4.19 -6.54 -6.58
C VAL A 86 5.42 -6.76 -5.69
N ARG A 87 5.70 -5.82 -4.80
CA ARG A 87 6.80 -5.84 -3.83
C ARG A 87 6.35 -5.97 -2.39
N GLY A 88 5.07 -5.77 -2.12
CA GLY A 88 4.55 -5.83 -0.75
C GLY A 88 3.29 -5.01 -0.54
N LEU A 89 3.09 -4.55 0.68
CA LEU A 89 1.87 -3.92 1.14
C LEU A 89 2.12 -2.50 1.69
N MET A 90 1.08 -1.68 1.64
CA MET A 90 1.05 -0.36 2.26
C MET A 90 -0.21 -0.19 3.09
N THR A 91 -0.13 0.50 4.22
CA THR A 91 -1.32 0.93 4.96
C THR A 91 -1.14 2.31 5.60
N MET A 92 -2.27 2.96 5.83
CA MET A 92 -2.39 4.17 6.65
C MET A 92 -3.44 3.90 7.73
N PRO A 93 -3.03 3.62 8.99
CA PRO A 93 -3.98 3.41 10.08
C PRO A 93 -4.76 4.70 10.41
N PRO A 94 -5.84 4.62 11.18
CA PRO A 94 -6.49 5.80 11.77
C PRO A 94 -5.46 6.64 12.52
N TYR A 95 -5.65 7.96 12.47
CA TYR A 95 -4.84 8.85 13.31
C TYR A 95 -5.24 8.67 14.77
N ASP A 96 -4.25 8.45 15.62
CA ASP A 96 -4.42 8.45 17.07
C ASP A 96 -3.30 9.29 17.70
N PRO A 97 -3.60 10.09 18.75
CA PRO A 97 -2.58 10.83 19.50
C PRO A 97 -1.56 9.90 20.20
N ASP A 98 -1.97 8.72 20.62
CA ASP A 98 -1.07 7.68 21.12
C ASP A 98 -0.63 6.77 19.97
N PRO A 99 0.65 6.84 19.56
CA PRO A 99 1.17 6.02 18.45
C PRO A 99 1.09 4.51 18.70
N GLU A 100 1.06 4.08 19.97
CA GLU A 100 0.92 2.66 20.32
C GLU A 100 -0.40 2.06 19.83
N ASN A 101 -1.45 2.84 19.70
CA ASN A 101 -2.73 2.41 19.15
C ASN A 101 -2.65 2.03 17.66
N SER A 102 -1.62 2.47 16.93
CA SER A 102 -1.36 2.05 15.55
C SER A 102 -0.75 0.65 15.44
N ARG A 103 -0.13 0.11 16.51
CA ARG A 103 0.58 -1.18 16.51
C ARG A 103 -0.28 -2.32 15.98
N ILE A 104 -1.51 -2.43 16.43
CA ILE A 104 -2.42 -3.51 16.03
C ILE A 104 -2.64 -3.56 14.50
N TYR A 105 -2.63 -2.41 13.83
CA TYR A 105 -2.79 -2.30 12.39
C TYR A 105 -1.50 -2.66 11.65
N PHE A 106 -0.35 -2.23 12.16
CA PHE A 106 0.94 -2.57 11.59
C PHE A 106 1.24 -4.06 11.68
N GLU A 107 1.01 -4.66 12.85
CA GLU A 107 1.15 -6.11 13.04
C GLU A 107 0.17 -6.91 12.16
N LYS A 108 -1.07 -6.41 11.96
CA LYS A 108 -2.03 -7.03 11.06
C LYS A 108 -1.53 -6.99 9.62
N LEU A 109 -0.94 -5.88 9.16
CA LEU A 109 -0.36 -5.79 7.83
C LEU A 109 0.81 -6.77 7.66
N ALA A 110 1.67 -6.90 8.67
CA ALA A 110 2.78 -7.86 8.65
C ALA A 110 2.28 -9.32 8.56
N ARG A 111 1.23 -9.68 9.33
CA ARG A 111 0.59 -11.00 9.23
C ARG A 111 -0.06 -11.24 7.86
N LEU A 112 -0.70 -10.23 7.29
CA LEU A 112 -1.27 -10.32 5.94
C LEU A 112 -0.17 -10.56 4.91
N SER A 113 0.95 -9.86 5.01
CA SER A 113 2.11 -10.08 4.12
C SER A 113 2.62 -11.51 4.19
N ALA A 114 2.80 -12.06 5.40
CA ALA A 114 3.20 -13.46 5.59
C ALA A 114 2.19 -14.44 4.98
N PHE A 115 0.89 -14.21 5.19
CA PHE A 115 -0.18 -15.02 4.59
C PHE A 115 -0.12 -15.01 3.05
N LEU A 116 0.10 -13.83 2.45
CA LEU A 116 0.20 -13.71 0.99
C LEU A 116 1.48 -14.32 0.43
N ALA A 117 2.59 -14.27 1.18
CA ALA A 117 3.84 -14.92 0.80
C ALA A 117 3.71 -16.45 0.73
N ASP A 118 3.00 -17.05 1.69
CA ASP A 118 2.69 -18.48 1.67
C ASP A 118 1.75 -18.85 0.50
N ARG A 119 0.80 -17.97 0.18
CA ARG A 119 -0.21 -18.23 -0.87
C ARG A 119 0.33 -17.99 -2.28
N PHE A 120 1.23 -17.01 -2.44
CA PHE A 120 1.81 -16.57 -3.72
C PHE A 120 3.34 -16.48 -3.62
N PRO A 121 4.05 -17.61 -3.47
CA PRO A 121 5.50 -17.61 -3.27
C PRO A 121 6.31 -17.11 -4.48
N GLN A 122 5.70 -16.98 -5.64
CA GLN A 122 6.31 -16.43 -6.86
C GLN A 122 6.37 -14.89 -6.85
N SER A 123 5.62 -14.22 -5.98
CA SER A 123 5.61 -12.76 -5.85
C SER A 123 6.40 -12.31 -4.63
N SER A 124 6.87 -11.06 -4.64
CA SER A 124 7.58 -10.48 -3.49
C SER A 124 6.59 -9.80 -2.54
N TRP A 125 6.73 -10.08 -1.24
CA TRP A 125 5.87 -9.52 -0.18
C TRP A 125 6.68 -8.86 0.94
N GLY A 126 7.99 -8.68 0.73
CA GLY A 126 8.91 -8.23 1.78
C GLY A 126 8.80 -6.74 2.14
N GLU A 127 8.20 -5.91 1.28
CA GLU A 127 8.11 -4.49 1.56
C GLU A 127 6.84 -4.14 2.33
N LEU A 128 7.01 -3.50 3.49
CA LEU A 128 5.93 -3.01 4.33
C LEU A 128 6.04 -1.49 4.47
N SER A 129 5.24 -0.75 3.67
CA SER A 129 5.17 0.70 3.76
C SER A 129 4.09 1.10 4.77
N MET A 130 4.52 1.46 5.96
CA MET A 130 3.66 1.86 7.06
C MET A 130 4.42 2.78 8.03
N GLY A 131 3.68 3.61 8.78
CA GLY A 131 4.26 4.62 9.66
C GLY A 131 4.50 5.96 8.99
N MET A 132 4.06 7.00 9.69
CA MET A 132 4.21 8.42 9.34
C MET A 132 4.88 9.16 10.49
N SER A 133 4.95 10.50 10.41
CA SER A 133 5.67 11.33 11.39
C SER A 133 5.27 11.12 12.86
N GLY A 134 4.04 10.64 13.12
CA GLY A 134 3.53 10.43 14.48
C GLY A 134 3.71 9.02 15.03
N ASP A 135 3.92 8.00 14.17
CA ASP A 135 3.87 6.60 14.57
C ASP A 135 4.95 5.72 13.89
N TYR A 136 5.94 6.34 13.19
CA TYR A 136 6.96 5.58 12.46
C TYR A 136 7.83 4.68 13.36
N GLU A 137 8.07 5.07 14.62
CA GLU A 137 8.87 4.25 15.55
C GLU A 137 8.15 2.93 15.87
N VAL A 138 6.84 3.00 16.14
CA VAL A 138 6.00 1.82 16.35
C VAL A 138 5.92 0.97 15.08
N ALA A 139 5.83 1.62 13.92
CA ALA A 139 5.83 0.92 12.63
C ALA A 139 7.13 0.15 12.40
N VAL A 140 8.30 0.75 12.69
CA VAL A 140 9.61 0.07 12.57
C VAL A 140 9.70 -1.12 13.52
N GLN A 141 9.25 -0.98 14.76
CA GLN A 141 9.17 -2.11 15.71
C GLN A 141 8.23 -3.22 15.24
N SER A 142 7.23 -2.90 14.43
CA SER A 142 6.26 -3.82 13.84
C SER A 142 6.70 -4.37 12.48
N GLY A 143 7.94 -4.08 12.03
CA GLY A 143 8.52 -4.64 10.81
C GLY A 143 8.39 -3.76 9.56
N ALA A 144 8.13 -2.45 9.68
CA ALA A 144 8.14 -1.55 8.52
C ALA A 144 9.50 -1.56 7.82
N THR A 145 9.49 -1.70 6.50
CA THR A 145 10.68 -1.53 5.64
C THR A 145 10.73 -0.15 5.02
N ILE A 146 9.59 0.52 4.91
CA ILE A 146 9.44 1.87 4.37
C ILE A 146 8.57 2.70 5.32
N VAL A 147 9.07 3.85 5.77
CA VAL A 147 8.32 4.87 6.51
C VAL A 147 8.12 6.13 5.67
N ARG A 148 7.03 6.85 5.88
CA ARG A 148 6.64 8.03 5.11
C ARG A 148 6.63 9.27 5.98
N VAL A 149 7.80 9.82 6.26
CA VAL A 149 8.00 10.94 7.18
C VAL A 149 7.98 12.27 6.42
N GLY A 150 7.07 13.14 6.78
CA GLY A 150 6.93 14.48 6.21
C GLY A 150 7.05 15.58 7.28
N THR A 151 6.03 15.75 8.08
CA THR A 151 5.91 16.85 9.07
C THR A 151 7.07 16.89 10.07
N ALA A 152 7.62 15.75 10.47
CA ALA A 152 8.76 15.69 11.36
C ALA A 152 10.07 16.21 10.73
N ILE A 153 10.15 16.29 9.39
CA ILE A 153 11.33 16.78 8.65
C ILE A 153 11.12 18.21 8.16
N VAL A 154 9.97 18.47 7.52
CA VAL A 154 9.71 19.76 6.82
C VAL A 154 8.77 20.70 7.59
N GLY A 155 8.35 20.32 8.79
CA GLY A 155 7.41 21.10 9.62
C GLY A 155 5.93 20.95 9.21
N PRO A 156 5.02 21.54 9.97
CA PRO A 156 3.58 21.50 9.70
C PRO A 156 3.26 22.28 8.41
N ARG A 157 2.21 21.85 7.72
CA ARG A 157 1.70 22.59 6.55
C ARG A 157 1.20 23.97 6.99
N PRO A 158 1.49 25.04 6.22
CA PRO A 158 0.87 26.32 6.47
C PRO A 158 -0.65 26.19 6.45
N SER A 159 -1.32 26.76 7.43
CA SER A 159 -2.79 26.86 7.42
C SER A 159 -3.18 27.74 6.20
N THR A 160 -3.87 27.16 5.24
CA THR A 160 -4.55 27.94 4.18
C THR A 160 -5.72 28.66 4.86
N THR A 161 -5.53 29.94 5.14
CA THR A 161 -6.62 30.90 5.44
C THR A 161 -7.47 31.08 4.21
#